data_aeea550a3e6a2ec9d4bcbbc83d5c48bb
#
_entry.id   aeea550a3e6a2ec9d4bcbbc83d5c48bb
#
_cell.length_a   1.000
_cell.length_b   1.000
_cell.length_c   1.000
_cell.angle_alpha   90.00
_cell.angle_beta   90.00
_cell.angle_gamma   90.00
#
_symmetry.space_group_name_H-M   'P 1'
#
loop_
_entity.id
_entity.type
_entity.pdbx_description
1 polymer ?
#
loop_
_entity_poly.entity_id
_entity_poly.type
_entity_poly.pdbx_seq_one_letter_code
_entity_poly.pdbx_strand_id
1 'polypeptide(L)'
;MTSEQLSADEAAERNLTAVDAHFHSEIQRDIDSAIDLYGDSIVWEAPARGVLLRGKAAVRQAYLDLFESMHFHSITPVRRFVAGNRVVDDSFGAITLVGDVENNVPNCPFPAGTEVSLRVVHIFEFDKDGRIIRESVCELWRRANAALADDVPADAQTIRFD
;
A
#
# COMPACT_ATOMS: atom_id res chain seq x y z
N MET A 1 -24.56 16.84 -21.74
CA MET A 1 -23.10 17.08 -21.67
C MET A 1 -22.43 15.71 -21.74
N THR A 2 -21.84 15.39 -22.91
CA THR A 2 -21.06 14.15 -23.08
C THR A 2 -19.80 14.29 -22.25
N SER A 3 -19.67 13.46 -21.20
CA SER A 3 -18.39 13.28 -20.52
C SER A 3 -17.40 12.76 -21.56
N GLU A 4 -16.40 13.56 -21.89
CA GLU A 4 -15.33 13.16 -22.79
C GLU A 4 -14.59 12.00 -22.12
N GLN A 5 -14.58 10.85 -22.75
CA GLN A 5 -13.94 9.65 -22.21
C GLN A 5 -12.45 9.80 -22.44
N LEU A 6 -11.64 9.72 -21.34
CA LEU A 6 -10.19 9.75 -21.40
C LEU A 6 -9.65 8.64 -22.32
N SER A 7 -8.57 8.92 -23.03
CA SER A 7 -7.79 7.90 -23.73
C SER A 7 -7.17 6.91 -22.71
N ALA A 8 -6.69 5.77 -23.18
CA ALA A 8 -6.05 4.77 -22.33
C ALA A 8 -4.80 5.33 -21.63
N ASP A 9 -4.02 6.15 -22.34
CA ASP A 9 -2.78 6.75 -21.80
C ASP A 9 -3.09 7.82 -20.74
N GLU A 10 -4.10 8.68 -20.98
CA GLU A 10 -4.54 9.67 -19.99
C GLU A 10 -5.12 9.00 -18.72
N ALA A 11 -5.86 7.91 -18.89
CA ALA A 11 -6.37 7.13 -17.77
C ALA A 11 -5.22 6.47 -16.98
N ALA A 12 -4.20 5.96 -17.66
CA ALA A 12 -3.03 5.38 -17.04
C ALA A 12 -2.24 6.41 -16.21
N GLU A 13 -1.99 7.59 -16.78
CA GLU A 13 -1.30 8.69 -16.10
C GLU A 13 -2.07 9.18 -14.87
N ARG A 14 -3.39 9.36 -15.00
CA ARG A 14 -4.27 9.71 -13.88
C ARG A 14 -4.18 8.68 -12.76
N ASN A 15 -4.22 7.38 -13.08
CA ASN A 15 -4.19 6.31 -12.09
C ASN A 15 -2.82 6.22 -11.39
N LEU A 16 -1.72 6.44 -12.11
CA LEU A 16 -0.38 6.55 -11.51
C LEU A 16 -0.30 7.72 -10.54
N THR A 17 -0.81 8.89 -10.94
CA THR A 17 -0.85 10.09 -10.08
C THR A 17 -1.66 9.84 -8.81
N ALA A 18 -2.77 9.10 -8.90
CA ALA A 18 -3.58 8.76 -7.73
C ALA A 18 -2.83 7.83 -6.77
N VAL A 19 -2.06 6.86 -7.28
CA VAL A 19 -1.21 5.99 -6.44
C VAL A 19 -0.09 6.78 -5.77
N ASP A 20 0.55 7.71 -6.49
CA ASP A 20 1.56 8.59 -5.90
C ASP A 20 0.98 9.45 -4.77
N ALA A 21 -0.21 10.02 -4.98
CA ALA A 21 -0.90 10.80 -3.96
C ALA A 21 -1.28 9.95 -2.74
N HIS A 22 -1.71 8.71 -2.96
CA HIS A 22 -2.05 7.76 -1.90
C HIS A 22 -0.84 7.46 -1.01
N PHE A 23 0.29 7.03 -1.59
CA PHE A 23 1.50 6.76 -0.83
C PHE A 23 2.09 8.01 -0.18
N HIS A 24 2.02 9.17 -0.84
CA HIS A 24 2.45 10.43 -0.24
C HIS A 24 1.65 10.74 1.03
N SER A 25 0.33 10.56 0.99
CA SER A 25 -0.54 10.77 2.14
C SER A 25 -0.23 9.79 3.28
N GLU A 26 0.03 8.52 2.96
CA GLU A 26 0.46 7.52 3.96
C GLU A 26 1.79 7.90 4.62
N ILE A 27 2.79 8.32 3.84
CA ILE A 27 4.10 8.78 4.33
C ILE A 27 3.93 9.94 5.29
N GLN A 28 3.03 10.88 4.98
CA GLN A 28 2.71 12.02 5.84
C GLN A 28 1.78 11.65 7.01
N ARG A 29 1.31 10.40 7.09
CA ARG A 29 0.30 9.93 8.04
C ARG A 29 -1.02 10.70 7.94
N ASP A 30 -1.31 11.28 6.80
CA ASP A 30 -2.59 11.91 6.47
C ASP A 30 -3.56 10.86 5.92
N ILE A 31 -4.10 10.07 6.85
CA ILE A 31 -4.97 8.95 6.49
C ILE A 31 -6.26 9.42 5.83
N ASP A 32 -6.79 10.56 6.21
CA ASP A 32 -8.02 11.08 5.63
C ASP A 32 -7.81 11.41 4.14
N SER A 33 -6.71 12.05 3.77
CA SER A 33 -6.36 12.30 2.36
C SER A 33 -6.12 11.01 1.56
N ALA A 34 -5.51 9.99 2.17
CA ALA A 34 -5.34 8.68 1.52
C ALA A 34 -6.71 8.02 1.24
N ILE A 35 -7.62 8.04 2.22
CA ILE A 35 -8.96 7.46 2.11
C ILE A 35 -9.86 8.22 1.12
N ASP A 36 -9.63 9.50 0.92
CA ASP A 36 -10.41 10.30 -0.06
C ASP A 36 -10.18 9.86 -1.51
N LEU A 37 -9.07 9.18 -1.81
CA LEU A 37 -8.80 8.62 -3.13
C LEU A 37 -9.61 7.35 -3.44
N TYR A 38 -10.20 6.72 -2.43
CA TYR A 38 -11.02 5.53 -2.61
C TYR A 38 -12.44 5.86 -3.04
N GLY A 39 -13.06 4.93 -3.78
CA GLY A 39 -14.51 4.89 -3.97
C GLY A 39 -15.24 4.41 -2.71
N ASP A 40 -16.51 4.77 -2.55
CA ASP A 40 -17.29 4.43 -1.35
C ASP A 40 -17.42 2.92 -1.11
N SER A 41 -17.40 2.13 -2.18
CA SER A 41 -17.49 0.66 -2.15
C SER A 41 -16.14 -0.04 -2.19
N ILE A 42 -15.05 0.63 -1.79
CA ILE A 42 -13.70 0.07 -1.77
C ILE A 42 -13.68 -1.33 -1.12
N VAL A 43 -12.96 -2.24 -1.75
CA VAL A 43 -12.55 -3.53 -1.19
C VAL A 43 -11.05 -3.48 -0.96
N TRP A 44 -10.64 -3.60 0.29
CA TRP A 44 -9.24 -3.69 0.67
C TRP A 44 -8.95 -5.08 1.23
N GLU A 45 -7.88 -5.72 0.77
CA GLU A 45 -7.54 -7.06 1.20
C GLU A 45 -6.04 -7.27 1.37
N ALA A 46 -5.68 -8.01 2.42
CA ALA A 46 -4.34 -8.53 2.66
C ALA A 46 -4.44 -10.06 2.84
N PRO A 47 -4.37 -10.84 1.75
CA PRO A 47 -4.59 -12.30 1.79
C PRO A 47 -3.64 -13.04 2.72
N ALA A 48 -2.36 -12.62 2.80
CA ALA A 48 -1.38 -13.20 3.72
C ALA A 48 -1.80 -13.07 5.18
N ARG A 49 -2.56 -12.04 5.53
CA ARG A 49 -3.10 -11.80 6.87
C ARG A 49 -4.53 -12.30 7.05
N GLY A 50 -5.16 -12.85 5.99
CA GLY A 50 -6.55 -13.28 6.02
C GLY A 50 -7.56 -12.12 6.21
N VAL A 51 -7.20 -10.90 5.80
CA VAL A 51 -8.01 -9.70 5.97
C VAL A 51 -8.70 -9.33 4.69
N LEU A 52 -10.00 -9.02 4.78
CA LEU A 52 -10.80 -8.43 3.71
C LEU A 52 -11.76 -7.40 4.33
N LEU A 53 -11.66 -6.16 3.90
CA LEU A 53 -12.44 -5.03 4.39
C LEU A 53 -13.27 -4.42 3.27
N ARG A 54 -14.41 -3.84 3.62
CA ARG A 54 -15.32 -3.18 2.69
C ARG A 54 -15.73 -1.81 3.20
N GLY A 55 -15.62 -0.81 2.31
CA GLY A 55 -16.00 0.57 2.58
C GLY A 55 -14.93 1.38 3.32
N LYS A 56 -14.94 2.69 3.07
CA LYS A 56 -13.92 3.63 3.55
C LYS A 56 -13.72 3.60 5.07
N ALA A 57 -14.79 3.48 5.85
CA ALA A 57 -14.69 3.53 7.32
C ALA A 57 -13.88 2.34 7.88
N ALA A 58 -14.10 1.13 7.36
CA ALA A 58 -13.38 -0.06 7.79
C ALA A 58 -11.91 0.01 7.38
N VAL A 59 -11.62 0.47 6.16
CA VAL A 59 -10.26 0.64 5.65
C VAL A 59 -9.52 1.71 6.43
N ARG A 60 -10.17 2.86 6.71
CA ARG A 60 -9.58 3.93 7.54
C ARG A 60 -9.17 3.43 8.92
N GLN A 61 -10.03 2.66 9.60
CA GLN A 61 -9.68 2.12 10.91
C GLN A 61 -8.49 1.18 10.84
N ALA A 62 -8.45 0.30 9.83
CA ALA A 62 -7.32 -0.61 9.65
C ALA A 62 -5.99 0.13 9.39
N TYR A 63 -6.01 1.25 8.67
CA TYR A 63 -4.81 2.08 8.50
C TYR A 63 -4.36 2.72 9.82
N LEU A 64 -5.28 3.22 10.63
CA LEU A 64 -4.94 3.77 11.95
C LEU A 64 -4.28 2.70 12.83
N ASP A 65 -4.87 1.51 12.91
CA ASP A 65 -4.38 0.38 13.69
C ASP A 65 -2.98 -0.06 13.20
N LEU A 66 -2.82 -0.14 11.87
CA LEU A 66 -1.56 -0.51 11.24
C LEU A 66 -0.44 0.49 11.54
N PHE A 67 -0.70 1.79 11.42
CA PHE A 67 0.30 2.83 11.71
C PHE A 67 0.62 2.99 13.20
N GLU A 68 -0.28 2.54 14.09
CA GLU A 68 0.02 2.41 15.52
C GLU A 68 1.02 1.28 15.81
N SER A 69 1.02 0.24 14.98
CA SER A 69 1.79 -0.99 15.23
C SER A 69 2.93 -1.25 14.25
N MET A 70 3.04 -0.43 13.20
CA MET A 70 4.13 -0.51 12.21
C MET A 70 4.86 0.83 12.11
N HIS A 71 6.07 0.86 12.66
CA HIS A 71 6.93 2.03 12.50
C HIS A 71 7.80 1.84 11.25
N PHE A 72 7.46 2.57 10.19
CA PHE A 72 8.20 2.55 8.93
C PHE A 72 9.44 3.42 9.01
N HIS A 73 10.59 2.87 8.63
CA HIS A 73 11.87 3.58 8.53
C HIS A 73 12.16 4.03 7.12
N SER A 74 11.80 3.20 6.15
CA SER A 74 12.02 3.49 4.74
C SER A 74 11.12 2.63 3.85
N ILE A 75 10.85 3.13 2.64
CA ILE A 75 10.29 2.36 1.52
C ILE A 75 11.26 2.46 0.34
N THR A 76 11.53 1.34 -0.29
CA THR A 76 12.33 1.24 -1.52
C THR A 76 11.43 0.72 -2.64
N PRO A 77 11.00 1.58 -3.57
CA PRO A 77 10.25 1.15 -4.75
C PRO A 77 11.14 0.27 -5.64
N VAL A 78 10.60 -0.88 -6.05
CA VAL A 78 11.29 -1.83 -6.96
C VAL A 78 10.82 -1.59 -8.39
N ARG A 79 9.51 -1.61 -8.58
CA ARG A 79 8.89 -1.36 -9.89
C ARG A 79 7.44 -0.95 -9.74
N ARG A 80 6.97 -0.14 -10.70
CA ARG A 80 5.56 0.22 -10.82
C ARG A 80 5.16 0.21 -12.29
N PHE A 81 3.98 -0.32 -12.59
CA PHE A 81 3.46 -0.34 -13.96
C PHE A 81 1.94 -0.36 -13.98
N VAL A 82 1.39 0.02 -15.15
CA VAL A 82 -0.07 0.03 -15.40
C VAL A 82 -0.44 -1.17 -16.27
N ALA A 83 -1.57 -1.80 -15.95
CA ALA A 83 -2.17 -2.89 -16.70
C ALA A 83 -3.69 -2.65 -16.80
N GLY A 84 -4.13 -2.01 -17.89
CA GLY A 84 -5.53 -1.59 -18.06
C GLY A 84 -5.96 -0.59 -16.99
N ASN A 85 -7.00 -0.92 -16.22
CA ASN A 85 -7.47 -0.08 -15.12
C ASN A 85 -6.77 -0.39 -13.77
N ARG A 86 -5.61 -1.06 -13.79
CA ARG A 86 -4.85 -1.42 -12.59
C ARG A 86 -3.48 -0.79 -12.57
N VAL A 87 -3.02 -0.42 -11.38
CA VAL A 87 -1.62 -0.08 -11.10
C VAL A 87 -1.06 -1.14 -10.19
N VAL A 88 0.10 -1.67 -10.54
CA VAL A 88 0.86 -2.59 -9.69
C VAL A 88 2.09 -1.86 -9.17
N ASP A 89 2.26 -1.87 -7.85
CA ASP A 89 3.42 -1.30 -7.16
C ASP A 89 4.11 -2.39 -6.34
N ASP A 90 5.40 -2.59 -6.58
CA ASP A 90 6.25 -3.56 -5.88
C ASP A 90 7.34 -2.80 -5.14
N SER A 91 7.39 -2.94 -3.81
CA SER A 91 8.29 -2.19 -2.96
C SER A 91 8.75 -2.98 -1.73
N PHE A 92 9.82 -2.48 -1.08
CA PHE A 92 10.30 -2.97 0.22
C PHE A 92 10.08 -1.91 1.29
N GLY A 93 9.50 -2.32 2.42
CA GLY A 93 9.45 -1.54 3.65
C GLY A 93 10.46 -2.05 4.68
N ALA A 94 11.25 -1.16 5.26
CA ALA A 94 11.98 -1.43 6.50
C ALA A 94 11.13 -0.94 7.67
N ILE A 95 10.77 -1.85 8.58
CA ILE A 95 9.73 -1.61 9.59
C ILE A 95 10.21 -2.15 10.94
N THR A 96 9.87 -1.45 12.01
CA THR A 96 9.87 -2.02 13.36
C THR A 96 8.42 -2.24 13.81
N LEU A 97 8.09 -3.45 14.23
CA LEU A 97 6.80 -3.74 14.84
C LEU A 97 6.77 -3.20 16.26
N VAL A 98 5.72 -2.45 16.61
CA VAL A 98 5.58 -1.79 17.91
C VAL A 98 4.17 -1.94 18.47
N GLY A 99 3.98 -1.62 19.74
CA GLY A 99 2.64 -1.58 20.34
C GLY A 99 1.90 -2.92 20.32
N ASP A 100 0.60 -2.86 20.04
CA ASP A 100 -0.32 -4.01 20.07
C ASP A 100 -0.46 -4.68 18.68
N VAL A 101 0.64 -5.26 18.22
CA VAL A 101 0.71 -5.94 16.91
C VAL A 101 -0.32 -7.06 16.78
N GLU A 102 -0.59 -7.79 17.87
CA GLU A 102 -1.50 -8.94 17.86
C GLU A 102 -2.93 -8.55 17.49
N ASN A 103 -3.40 -7.41 17.99
CA ASN A 103 -4.75 -6.91 17.71
C ASN A 103 -4.80 -6.01 16.46
N ASN A 104 -3.77 -5.19 16.23
CA ASN A 104 -3.77 -4.17 15.17
C ASN A 104 -3.34 -4.69 13.81
N VAL A 105 -2.53 -5.77 13.76
CA VAL A 105 -2.03 -6.38 12.52
C VAL A 105 -2.39 -7.88 12.50
N PRO A 106 -3.63 -8.23 12.16
CA PRO A 106 -4.11 -9.61 12.21
C PRO A 106 -3.18 -10.58 11.48
N ASN A 107 -2.88 -11.72 12.13
CA ASN A 107 -2.00 -12.77 11.61
C ASN A 107 -0.58 -12.29 11.23
N CYS A 108 -0.10 -11.22 11.83
CA CYS A 108 1.30 -10.82 11.69
C CYS A 108 2.20 -11.96 12.19
N PRO A 109 3.23 -12.38 11.40
CA PRO A 109 4.03 -13.55 11.75
C PRO A 109 5.08 -13.26 12.82
N PHE A 110 5.23 -12.00 13.26
CA PHE A 110 6.25 -11.58 14.21
C PHE A 110 5.67 -10.72 15.33
N PRO A 111 6.21 -10.84 16.56
CA PRO A 111 5.79 -10.01 17.69
C PRO A 111 6.34 -8.60 17.62
N ALA A 112 5.78 -7.71 18.44
CA ALA A 112 6.31 -6.36 18.68
C ALA A 112 7.80 -6.41 19.09
N GLY A 113 8.55 -5.40 18.71
CA GLY A 113 10.01 -5.32 18.87
C GLY A 113 10.80 -5.99 17.75
N THR A 114 10.15 -6.62 16.77
CA THR A 114 10.84 -7.24 15.65
C THR A 114 11.12 -6.21 14.55
N GLU A 115 12.36 -6.17 14.08
CA GLU A 115 12.72 -5.46 12.84
C GLU A 115 12.42 -6.36 11.63
N VAL A 116 11.67 -5.83 10.69
CA VAL A 116 11.12 -6.55 9.54
C VAL A 116 11.56 -5.89 8.23
N SER A 117 11.92 -6.71 7.26
CA SER A 117 11.94 -6.37 5.85
C SER A 117 10.66 -6.93 5.22
N LEU A 118 9.76 -6.05 4.84
CA LEU A 118 8.48 -6.38 4.23
C LEU A 118 8.53 -6.11 2.74
N ARG A 119 8.51 -7.15 1.90
CA ARG A 119 8.21 -6.93 0.49
C ARG A 119 6.70 -6.90 0.32
N VAL A 120 6.22 -5.86 -0.32
CA VAL A 120 4.79 -5.66 -0.55
C VAL A 120 4.52 -5.36 -2.02
N VAL A 121 3.53 -6.06 -2.58
CA VAL A 121 3.00 -5.78 -3.91
C VAL A 121 1.57 -5.30 -3.74
N HIS A 122 1.34 -4.02 -4.02
CA HIS A 122 0.01 -3.45 -4.08
C HIS A 122 -0.56 -3.59 -5.49
N ILE A 123 -1.81 -3.99 -5.59
CA ILE A 123 -2.57 -4.00 -6.83
C ILE A 123 -3.78 -3.11 -6.62
N PHE A 124 -3.74 -1.92 -7.18
CA PHE A 124 -4.84 -0.96 -7.17
C PHE A 124 -5.71 -1.17 -8.41
N GLU A 125 -7.02 -1.21 -8.24
CA GLU A 125 -7.98 -1.22 -9.34
C GLU A 125 -8.83 0.04 -9.29
N PHE A 126 -9.02 0.68 -10.45
CA PHE A 126 -9.69 1.97 -10.58
C PHE A 126 -11.01 1.84 -11.32
N ASP A 127 -11.98 2.67 -10.93
CA ASP A 127 -13.18 2.90 -11.73
C ASP A 127 -12.94 3.90 -12.88
N LYS A 128 -13.98 4.14 -13.66
CA LYS A 128 -13.93 5.09 -14.79
C LYS A 128 -13.65 6.55 -14.36
N ASP A 129 -13.96 6.90 -13.11
CA ASP A 129 -13.79 8.24 -12.57
C ASP A 129 -12.43 8.42 -11.86
N GLY A 130 -11.60 7.37 -11.81
CA GLY A 130 -10.26 7.39 -11.22
C GLY A 130 -10.25 7.21 -9.71
N ARG A 131 -11.32 6.63 -9.13
CA ARG A 131 -11.35 6.23 -7.73
C ARG A 131 -10.81 4.81 -7.59
N ILE A 132 -10.03 4.57 -6.55
CA ILE A 132 -9.56 3.22 -6.19
C ILE A 132 -10.76 2.44 -5.64
N ILE A 133 -11.15 1.37 -6.32
CA ILE A 133 -12.29 0.52 -5.94
C ILE A 133 -11.85 -0.83 -5.35
N ARG A 134 -10.59 -1.20 -5.57
CA ARG A 134 -9.96 -2.35 -4.90
C ARG A 134 -8.48 -2.06 -4.68
N GLU A 135 -8.01 -2.48 -3.52
CA GLU A 135 -6.59 -2.57 -3.22
C GLU A 135 -6.29 -3.95 -2.64
N SER A 136 -5.39 -4.68 -3.28
CA SER A 136 -4.90 -5.97 -2.81
C SER A 136 -3.45 -5.82 -2.40
N VAL A 137 -3.15 -6.20 -1.16
CA VAL A 137 -1.82 -6.07 -0.55
C VAL A 137 -1.22 -7.47 -0.37
N CYS A 138 -0.29 -7.83 -1.26
CA CYS A 138 0.42 -9.11 -1.20
C CYS A 138 1.74 -8.91 -0.44
N GLU A 139 1.87 -9.55 0.71
CA GLU A 139 2.94 -9.31 1.67
C GLU A 139 3.86 -10.51 1.81
N LEU A 140 5.17 -10.27 1.84
CA LEU A 140 6.19 -11.23 2.20
C LEU A 140 6.99 -10.70 3.40
N TRP A 141 6.71 -11.26 4.56
CA TRP A 141 7.27 -10.89 5.85
C TRP A 141 8.60 -11.61 6.11
N ARG A 142 9.64 -10.87 6.48
CA ARG A 142 10.95 -11.41 6.84
C ARG A 142 11.57 -10.60 7.97
N ARG A 143 12.36 -11.27 8.83
CA ARG A 143 13.21 -10.53 9.77
C ARG A 143 14.26 -9.74 9.00
N ALA A 144 14.57 -8.52 9.43
CA ALA A 144 15.50 -7.63 8.74
C ALA A 144 16.91 -8.24 8.54
N ASN A 145 17.32 -9.14 9.44
CA ASN A 145 18.61 -9.84 9.37
C ASN A 145 18.57 -11.16 8.57
N ALA A 146 17.43 -11.54 8.01
CA ALA A 146 17.34 -12.72 7.16
C ALA A 146 18.00 -12.43 5.81
N ALA A 147 19.01 -13.21 5.46
CA ALA A 147 19.67 -13.08 4.16
C ALA A 147 18.70 -13.40 3.02
N LEU A 148 18.61 -12.51 2.04
CA LEU A 148 17.73 -12.64 0.90
C LEU A 148 18.44 -12.22 -0.37
N ALA A 149 18.18 -12.96 -1.44
CA ALA A 149 18.51 -12.55 -2.80
C ALA A 149 17.26 -11.93 -3.42
N ASP A 150 17.11 -10.62 -3.29
CA ASP A 150 16.07 -9.87 -3.96
C ASP A 150 16.69 -9.09 -5.13
N ASP A 151 16.03 -9.16 -6.28
CA ASP A 151 16.45 -8.43 -7.48
C ASP A 151 15.89 -7.00 -7.40
N VAL A 152 16.61 -6.16 -6.65
CA VAL A 152 16.28 -4.72 -6.53
C VAL A 152 17.05 -3.99 -7.62
N PRO A 153 16.39 -3.18 -8.49
CA PRO A 153 17.06 -2.38 -9.49
C PRO A 153 18.17 -1.50 -8.90
N ALA A 154 19.29 -1.38 -9.60
CA ALA A 154 20.45 -0.61 -9.12
C ALA A 154 20.15 0.89 -8.95
N ASP A 155 19.13 1.39 -9.63
CA ASP A 155 18.64 2.78 -9.61
C ASP A 155 17.44 2.98 -8.69
N ALA A 156 17.02 1.94 -7.95
CA ALA A 156 15.92 2.06 -6.99
C ALA A 156 16.26 3.08 -5.90
N GLN A 157 15.35 4.01 -5.68
CA GLN A 157 15.50 5.07 -4.68
C GLN A 157 14.77 4.72 -3.40
N THR A 158 15.53 4.59 -2.31
CA THR A 158 14.96 4.37 -0.98
C THR A 158 14.49 5.70 -0.38
N ILE A 159 13.24 5.76 0.00
CA ILE A 159 12.65 6.86 0.76
C ILE A 159 12.80 6.52 2.24
N ARG A 160 13.41 7.41 3.02
CA ARG A 160 13.56 7.26 4.47
C ARG A 160 12.54 8.14 5.19
N PHE A 161 12.05 7.62 6.29
CA PHE A 161 11.15 8.36 7.20
C PHE A 161 11.97 8.84 8.39
N ASP A 162 11.87 10.11 8.70
CA ASP A 162 12.52 10.75 9.86
C ASP A 162 11.66 10.62 11.13
#